data_e5d1db4141baa2268a52f31609049e64
#
_entry.id   e5d1db4141baa2268a52f31609049e64
#
_cell.length_a   1.000
_cell.length_b   1.000
_cell.length_c   1.000
_cell.angle_alpha   90.00
_cell.angle_beta   90.00
_cell.angle_gamma   90.00
#
_symmetry.space_group_name_H-M   'P 1'
#
loop_
_entity.id
_entity.type
_entity.pdbx_description
1 polymer ?
#
loop_
_entity_poly.entity_id
_entity_poly.type
_entity_poly.pdbx_seq_one_letter_code
_entity_poly.pdbx_strand_id
1 'polypeptide(L)'
;VKTLPPLPVAGAGSAVSAHVTVTVVQPGSTQAVSNNASVPDGSEIDVIPADKNQAPRRLWADGNDVVYDLMATPDGLLVATGNHGQVFRIHDDGSYEDVAHADGSQVVGFAPVEGKAAGKVEALYLALANTGKLQQLSLSPSTDGTLVSAVFDANVPAEWGRAEITAGSPASTYTLEARTGNIDNPERGWSAWKAVDAAAATIDRPDGRFAQWRLTLKPGAKIEALTLNFLQTNVAPVVDEILVAPGTRVSPTAAQPTTPQQTTLNFASQGGAAVNLDANNPQTPLSATKDKTGITVRWSAHDDNSDDLRFSVYYRSPGEPTWHLLKDNLTDRFYSFDANLLPDGPYRIKVVASDAPSNPAADALTGEKISDLFLVDTGTPRVADLAAKRDGVTLNITATATDQKTPIAHAAWSLDAGPWQYVDPVGRLSDALTVQYSFSVPLSAATAAGSHVLTLRVFDRYENEGSAQVSVPAAAQ
;
A
#
# COMPACT_ATOMS: atom_id res chain seq x y z
N VAL A 1 0.38 28.95 -27.79
CA VAL A 1 1.33 29.23 -26.71
C VAL A 1 2.74 29.12 -27.27
N LYS A 2 3.48 30.23 -27.34
CA LYS A 2 4.91 30.23 -27.70
C LYS A 2 5.69 29.91 -26.44
N THR A 3 6.37 28.76 -26.42
CA THR A 3 7.36 28.44 -25.39
C THR A 3 8.51 29.46 -25.43
N LEU A 4 8.72 30.15 -24.31
CA LEU A 4 9.88 30.99 -24.10
C LEU A 4 11.12 30.14 -23.78
N PRO A 5 12.32 30.51 -24.25
CA PRO A 5 13.55 29.80 -23.93
C PRO A 5 13.94 30.03 -22.47
N PRO A 6 14.69 29.07 -21.84
CA PRO A 6 15.12 29.20 -20.46
C PRO A 6 16.04 30.38 -20.23
N LEU A 7 15.84 31.09 -19.13
CA LEU A 7 16.64 32.23 -18.70
C LEU A 7 18.08 31.80 -18.34
N PRO A 8 19.11 32.64 -18.61
CA PRO A 8 20.49 32.33 -18.29
C PRO A 8 20.73 32.36 -16.77
N VAL A 9 21.43 31.36 -16.29
CA VAL A 9 21.87 31.24 -14.89
C VAL A 9 22.93 32.30 -14.60
N ALA A 10 22.65 33.24 -13.71
CA ALA A 10 23.64 34.19 -13.18
C ALA A 10 24.51 33.48 -12.11
N GLY A 11 25.82 33.76 -12.18
CA GLY A 11 26.86 33.04 -11.46
C GLY A 11 26.89 33.24 -9.95
N ALA A 12 27.63 32.34 -9.37
CA ALA A 12 27.96 32.03 -8.00
C ALA A 12 27.96 33.15 -6.97
N GLY A 13 27.15 32.98 -5.93
CA GLY A 13 27.32 33.59 -4.62
C GLY A 13 26.85 32.57 -3.61
N SER A 14 27.76 32.15 -2.74
CA SER A 14 27.52 31.10 -1.70
C SER A 14 26.46 31.54 -0.70
N ALA A 15 25.29 30.94 -0.82
CA ALA A 15 24.30 30.91 0.26
C ALA A 15 23.80 29.48 0.40
N VAL A 16 23.93 28.93 1.60
CA VAL A 16 23.45 27.59 1.95
C VAL A 16 21.93 27.64 1.94
N SER A 17 21.33 27.18 0.86
CA SER A 17 19.90 26.96 0.77
C SER A 17 19.61 25.50 1.10
N ALA A 18 18.95 25.27 2.23
CA ALA A 18 18.38 23.98 2.55
C ALA A 18 17.20 23.71 1.59
N HIS A 19 17.43 22.89 0.57
CA HIS A 19 16.36 22.36 -0.26
C HIS A 19 15.69 21.22 0.51
N VAL A 20 14.49 21.45 1.00
CA VAL A 20 13.59 20.37 1.44
C VAL A 20 12.89 19.86 0.20
N THR A 21 13.39 18.74 -0.35
CA THR A 21 12.67 18.01 -1.40
C THR A 21 11.70 17.06 -0.71
N VAL A 22 10.42 17.39 -0.70
CA VAL A 22 9.38 16.45 -0.28
C VAL A 22 9.06 15.58 -1.50
N THR A 23 9.64 14.39 -1.57
CA THR A 23 9.24 13.37 -2.54
C THR A 23 8.05 12.61 -1.96
N VAL A 24 6.84 12.93 -2.41
CA VAL A 24 5.66 12.09 -2.17
C VAL A 24 5.77 10.91 -3.11
N VAL A 25 6.20 9.76 -2.59
CA VAL A 25 6.14 8.49 -3.33
C VAL A 25 4.72 7.95 -3.20
N GLN A 26 3.94 8.07 -4.26
CA GLN A 26 2.64 7.44 -4.39
C GLN A 26 2.84 5.94 -4.64
N PRO A 27 2.21 5.03 -3.88
CA PRO A 27 2.36 3.59 -4.11
C PRO A 27 1.62 3.16 -5.38
N GLY A 28 2.36 2.59 -6.32
CA GLY A 28 1.89 1.58 -7.24
C GLY A 28 0.92 1.98 -8.35
N SER A 29 1.37 2.79 -9.32
CA SER A 29 0.90 2.62 -10.68
C SER A 29 2.07 2.18 -11.55
N THR A 30 1.99 1.00 -12.13
CA THR A 30 2.83 0.61 -13.27
C THR A 30 2.49 1.55 -14.42
N GLN A 31 3.19 2.66 -14.52
CA GLN A 31 3.11 3.52 -15.70
C GLN A 31 3.66 2.75 -16.87
N ALA A 32 2.77 2.42 -17.82
CA ALA A 32 3.18 2.18 -19.17
C ALA A 32 3.92 3.43 -19.66
N VAL A 33 5.19 3.29 -20.03
CA VAL A 33 5.98 4.36 -20.61
C VAL A 33 5.35 4.73 -21.94
N SER A 34 4.46 5.73 -21.93
CA SER A 34 4.01 6.40 -23.13
C SER A 34 5.10 7.39 -23.52
N ASN A 35 5.61 7.27 -24.74
CA ASN A 35 6.59 8.17 -25.32
C ASN A 35 6.03 9.57 -25.67
N ASN A 36 5.00 10.03 -24.99
CA ASN A 36 4.57 11.40 -25.05
C ASN A 36 5.25 12.17 -23.92
N ALA A 37 5.93 13.26 -24.29
CA ALA A 37 6.47 14.21 -23.34
C ALA A 37 5.40 14.50 -22.28
N SER A 38 5.73 14.25 -21.01
CA SER A 38 4.85 14.56 -19.89
C SER A 38 4.45 16.02 -19.96
N VAL A 39 3.20 16.28 -20.27
CA VAL A 39 2.61 17.59 -20.01
C VAL A 39 2.65 17.73 -18.49
N PRO A 40 3.20 18.81 -17.93
CA PRO A 40 3.15 19.04 -16.50
C PRO A 40 1.71 18.89 -15.99
N ASP A 41 1.54 18.30 -14.84
CA ASP A 41 0.23 18.09 -14.23
C ASP A 41 -0.49 19.44 -14.08
N GLY A 42 -1.52 19.67 -14.93
CA GLY A 42 -2.35 20.86 -14.91
C GLY A 42 -1.78 22.11 -15.61
N SER A 43 -2.34 23.25 -15.26
CA SER A 43 -1.97 24.59 -15.80
C SER A 43 -1.95 25.66 -14.72
N GLU A 44 -1.13 26.68 -14.94
CA GLU A 44 -1.12 27.89 -14.12
C GLU A 44 -1.30 29.15 -15.01
N ILE A 45 -1.91 30.18 -14.45
CA ILE A 45 -2.13 31.47 -15.08
C ILE A 45 -1.42 32.54 -14.25
N ASP A 46 -0.44 33.19 -14.84
CA ASP A 46 0.31 34.26 -14.21
C ASP A 46 -0.03 35.63 -14.84
N VAL A 47 -0.14 36.65 -14.00
CA VAL A 47 -0.24 38.05 -14.42
C VAL A 47 1.15 38.62 -14.37
N ILE A 48 1.58 39.12 -15.55
CA ILE A 48 2.84 39.85 -15.69
C ILE A 48 2.50 41.35 -15.83
N PRO A 49 2.77 42.17 -14.79
CA PRO A 49 2.49 43.60 -14.84
C PRO A 49 3.30 44.30 -15.95
N ALA A 50 2.71 45.30 -16.58
CA ALA A 50 3.42 46.14 -17.56
C ALA A 50 4.51 47.00 -16.90
N ASP A 51 4.34 47.34 -15.63
CA ASP A 51 5.36 48.00 -14.82
C ASP A 51 6.47 47.01 -14.43
N LYS A 52 7.66 47.22 -14.91
CA LYS A 52 8.85 46.37 -14.67
C LYS A 52 9.30 46.30 -13.20
N ASN A 53 8.80 47.19 -12.34
CA ASN A 53 9.09 47.19 -10.91
C ASN A 53 8.15 46.29 -10.10
N GLN A 54 7.14 45.72 -10.73
CA GLN A 54 6.23 44.78 -10.11
C GLN A 54 6.59 43.34 -10.52
N ALA A 55 6.60 42.45 -9.54
CA ALA A 55 6.83 41.02 -9.78
C ALA A 55 5.60 40.34 -10.41
N PRO A 56 5.79 39.36 -11.29
CA PRO A 56 4.71 38.49 -11.73
C PRO A 56 4.00 37.82 -10.52
N ARG A 57 2.69 37.69 -10.58
CA ARG A 57 1.92 37.00 -9.57
C ARG A 57 1.08 35.89 -10.20
N ARG A 58 1.00 34.75 -9.52
CA ARG A 58 0.09 33.69 -9.91
C ARG A 58 -1.34 34.14 -9.61
N LEU A 59 -2.19 34.05 -10.62
CA LEU A 59 -3.60 34.36 -10.53
C LEU A 59 -4.41 33.11 -10.24
N TRP A 60 -4.05 31.99 -10.87
CA TRP A 60 -4.75 30.71 -10.72
C TRP A 60 -3.82 29.54 -11.07
N ALA A 61 -4.05 28.36 -10.45
CA ALA A 61 -3.42 27.11 -10.81
C ALA A 61 -4.32 25.93 -10.45
N ASP A 62 -4.38 24.94 -11.33
CA ASP A 62 -5.07 23.66 -11.07
C ASP A 62 -4.24 22.52 -11.66
N GLY A 63 -4.10 21.43 -10.88
CA GLY A 63 -3.35 20.25 -11.25
C GLY A 63 -4.09 19.30 -12.21
N ASN A 64 -5.39 19.44 -12.35
CA ASN A 64 -6.23 18.51 -13.10
C ASN A 64 -6.66 19.06 -14.46
N ASP A 65 -6.70 20.38 -14.61
CA ASP A 65 -7.20 21.03 -15.82
C ASP A 65 -6.10 21.66 -16.67
N VAL A 66 -6.20 21.47 -17.96
CA VAL A 66 -5.31 22.09 -18.96
C VAL A 66 -6.01 23.30 -19.58
N VAL A 67 -5.40 24.48 -19.49
CA VAL A 67 -5.91 25.70 -20.10
C VAL A 67 -5.56 25.73 -21.58
N TYR A 68 -6.57 25.89 -22.45
CA TYR A 68 -6.42 25.97 -23.89
C TYR A 68 -6.57 27.38 -24.44
N ASP A 69 -7.44 28.20 -23.85
CA ASP A 69 -7.67 29.57 -24.33
C ASP A 69 -8.05 30.51 -23.17
N LEU A 70 -7.74 31.78 -23.35
CA LEU A 70 -7.99 32.85 -22.40
C LEU A 70 -8.64 34.04 -23.10
N MET A 71 -9.71 34.56 -22.51
CA MET A 71 -10.36 35.77 -23.04
C MET A 71 -10.64 36.78 -21.92
N ALA A 72 -10.08 37.96 -22.03
CA ALA A 72 -10.38 39.06 -21.11
C ALA A 72 -11.79 39.62 -21.35
N THR A 73 -12.55 39.79 -20.28
CA THR A 73 -13.86 40.42 -20.25
C THR A 73 -13.88 41.55 -19.22
N PRO A 74 -14.87 42.45 -19.24
CA PRO A 74 -14.99 43.48 -18.21
C PRO A 74 -15.15 42.91 -16.78
N ASP A 75 -15.69 41.73 -16.67
CA ASP A 75 -16.02 41.06 -15.38
C ASP A 75 -14.94 40.06 -14.92
N GLY A 76 -13.81 39.95 -15.65
CA GLY A 76 -12.71 39.05 -15.35
C GLY A 76 -12.19 38.29 -16.57
N LEU A 77 -11.29 37.36 -16.33
CA LEU A 77 -10.65 36.51 -17.33
C LEU A 77 -11.43 35.20 -17.50
N LEU A 78 -12.00 34.99 -18.70
CA LEU A 78 -12.58 33.67 -19.03
C LEU A 78 -11.49 32.69 -19.44
N VAL A 79 -11.60 31.46 -18.98
CA VAL A 79 -10.63 30.41 -19.16
C VAL A 79 -11.32 29.20 -19.75
N ALA A 80 -10.82 28.70 -20.89
CA ALA A 80 -11.29 27.47 -21.53
C ALA A 80 -10.38 26.32 -21.08
N THR A 81 -10.97 25.24 -20.52
CA THR A 81 -10.21 24.12 -20.00
C THR A 81 -10.50 22.79 -20.71
N GLY A 82 -9.51 21.87 -20.60
CA GLY A 82 -9.65 20.49 -20.98
C GLY A 82 -10.06 19.58 -19.80
N ASN A 83 -10.11 18.30 -20.08
CA ASN A 83 -10.45 17.19 -19.17
C ASN A 83 -11.91 17.14 -18.73
N HIS A 84 -12.52 18.24 -18.33
CA HIS A 84 -13.90 18.28 -17.86
C HIS A 84 -14.81 19.22 -18.69
N GLY A 85 -14.24 19.93 -19.69
CA GLY A 85 -15.02 20.86 -20.51
C GLY A 85 -15.55 22.07 -19.76
N GLN A 86 -14.83 22.50 -18.74
CA GLN A 86 -15.23 23.63 -17.89
C GLN A 86 -14.81 24.96 -18.49
N VAL A 87 -15.61 25.99 -18.21
CA VAL A 87 -15.31 27.40 -18.49
C VAL A 87 -15.35 28.14 -17.17
N PHE A 88 -14.19 28.65 -16.74
CA PHE A 88 -14.07 29.46 -15.53
C PHE A 88 -14.02 30.94 -15.83
N ARG A 89 -14.46 31.78 -14.88
CA ARG A 89 -14.12 33.20 -14.83
C ARG A 89 -13.23 33.44 -13.63
N ILE A 90 -12.07 34.04 -13.85
CA ILE A 90 -11.13 34.41 -12.81
C ILE A 90 -11.14 35.93 -12.64
N HIS A 91 -11.31 36.38 -11.39
CA HIS A 91 -11.29 37.80 -11.03
C HIS A 91 -9.87 38.29 -10.71
N ASP A 92 -9.67 39.61 -10.66
CA ASP A 92 -8.36 40.22 -10.40
C ASP A 92 -7.80 39.88 -9.00
N ASP A 93 -8.65 39.54 -8.05
CA ASP A 93 -8.28 39.12 -6.69
C ASP A 93 -7.86 37.63 -6.61
N GLY A 94 -7.98 36.88 -7.71
CA GLY A 94 -7.67 35.45 -7.79
C GLY A 94 -8.85 34.56 -7.43
N SER A 95 -9.99 35.11 -7.04
CA SER A 95 -11.21 34.32 -6.92
C SER A 95 -11.70 33.87 -8.28
N TYR A 96 -12.35 32.73 -8.37
CA TYR A 96 -12.88 32.22 -9.62
C TYR A 96 -14.26 31.60 -9.45
N GLU A 97 -15.03 31.60 -10.54
CA GLU A 97 -16.36 31.03 -10.61
C GLU A 97 -16.48 30.09 -11.81
N ASP A 98 -17.20 28.99 -11.63
CA ASP A 98 -17.58 28.11 -12.73
C ASP A 98 -18.74 28.73 -13.51
N VAL A 99 -18.52 29.04 -14.76
CA VAL A 99 -19.47 29.74 -15.64
C VAL A 99 -20.32 28.74 -16.41
N ALA A 100 -19.71 27.66 -16.91
CA ALA A 100 -20.40 26.65 -17.69
C ALA A 100 -19.61 25.34 -17.79
N HIS A 101 -20.33 24.25 -17.92
CA HIS A 101 -19.82 22.96 -18.40
C HIS A 101 -20.31 22.73 -19.83
N ALA A 102 -19.38 22.51 -20.74
CA ALA A 102 -19.70 22.22 -22.13
C ALA A 102 -20.01 20.73 -22.32
N ASP A 103 -20.79 20.39 -23.38
CA ASP A 103 -21.12 19.01 -23.77
C ASP A 103 -19.94 18.20 -24.33
N GLY A 104 -18.72 18.66 -24.16
CA GLY A 104 -17.49 18.00 -24.58
C GLY A 104 -16.47 18.03 -23.46
N SER A 105 -15.52 17.08 -23.48
CA SER A 105 -14.49 17.01 -22.45
C SER A 105 -13.44 18.14 -22.53
N GLN A 106 -13.41 18.90 -23.64
CA GLN A 106 -12.42 19.96 -23.86
C GLN A 106 -13.05 21.17 -24.54
N VAL A 107 -12.85 22.35 -23.96
CA VAL A 107 -13.12 23.64 -24.60
C VAL A 107 -11.76 24.17 -25.10
N VAL A 108 -11.56 24.17 -26.42
CA VAL A 108 -10.26 24.49 -27.03
C VAL A 108 -10.14 25.91 -27.52
N GLY A 109 -11.22 26.68 -27.47
CA GLY A 109 -11.16 28.10 -27.85
C GLY A 109 -12.50 28.83 -27.73
N PHE A 110 -12.41 30.15 -27.68
CA PHE A 110 -13.52 31.09 -27.63
C PHE A 110 -13.61 31.91 -28.93
N ALA A 111 -14.82 32.15 -29.42
CA ALA A 111 -15.09 33.12 -30.43
C ALA A 111 -16.21 34.07 -29.97
N PRO A 112 -15.93 35.39 -29.78
CA PRO A 112 -16.94 36.33 -29.30
C PRO A 112 -18.01 36.60 -30.34
N VAL A 113 -19.26 36.71 -29.86
CA VAL A 113 -20.39 37.20 -30.64
C VAL A 113 -20.64 38.64 -30.22
N GLU A 114 -20.38 39.56 -31.14
CA GLU A 114 -20.59 40.99 -30.89
C GLU A 114 -22.08 41.30 -30.74
N GLY A 115 -22.42 42.02 -29.69
CA GLY A 115 -23.77 42.51 -29.46
C GLY A 115 -24.11 43.72 -30.30
N LYS A 116 -25.39 44.13 -30.22
CA LYS A 116 -25.88 45.34 -30.93
C LYS A 116 -25.20 46.63 -30.47
N ALA A 117 -24.63 46.67 -29.28
CA ALA A 117 -23.85 47.79 -28.78
C ALA A 117 -22.38 47.57 -29.10
N ALA A 118 -21.71 48.53 -29.71
CA ALA A 118 -20.32 48.40 -30.09
C ALA A 118 -19.43 48.09 -28.88
N GLY A 119 -18.63 46.99 -29.00
CA GLY A 119 -17.71 46.56 -27.98
C GLY A 119 -18.33 45.70 -26.83
N LYS A 120 -19.62 45.38 -26.88
CA LYS A 120 -20.24 44.46 -25.92
C LYS A 120 -20.32 43.06 -26.49
N VAL A 121 -19.70 42.10 -25.82
CA VAL A 121 -19.82 40.69 -26.13
C VAL A 121 -21.08 40.15 -25.41
N GLU A 122 -22.05 39.67 -26.19
CA GLU A 122 -23.31 39.14 -25.64
C GLU A 122 -23.30 37.62 -25.47
N ALA A 123 -22.49 36.94 -26.27
CA ALA A 123 -22.33 35.48 -26.21
C ALA A 123 -20.95 35.06 -26.73
N LEU A 124 -20.59 33.84 -26.48
CA LEU A 124 -19.39 33.18 -27.00
C LEU A 124 -19.76 31.90 -27.74
N TYR A 125 -19.09 31.62 -28.83
CA TYR A 125 -19.00 30.27 -29.34
C TYR A 125 -17.85 29.56 -28.66
N LEU A 126 -18.12 28.38 -28.14
CA LEU A 126 -17.15 27.47 -27.56
C LEU A 126 -16.81 26.42 -28.61
N ALA A 127 -15.55 26.35 -28.99
CA ALA A 127 -15.06 25.26 -29.84
C ALA A 127 -14.72 24.06 -28.94
N LEU A 128 -15.39 22.92 -29.17
CA LEU A 128 -15.22 21.71 -28.36
C LEU A 128 -14.45 20.64 -29.13
N ALA A 129 -13.54 19.95 -28.42
CA ALA A 129 -12.86 18.76 -28.89
C ALA A 129 -13.34 17.49 -28.12
N ASN A 130 -12.97 16.30 -28.66
CA ASN A 130 -13.42 14.96 -28.22
C ASN A 130 -14.91 14.65 -28.39
N THR A 131 -15.58 15.40 -29.12
CA THR A 131 -16.61 15.33 -30.12
C THR A 131 -16.65 16.73 -30.73
N GLY A 132 -16.05 16.93 -31.91
CA GLY A 132 -16.00 18.27 -32.55
C GLY A 132 -17.38 18.89 -32.63
N LYS A 133 -17.67 19.84 -31.73
CA LYS A 133 -18.95 20.56 -31.61
C LYS A 133 -18.69 22.05 -31.49
N LEU A 134 -19.69 22.83 -31.86
CA LEU A 134 -19.75 24.26 -31.55
C LEU A 134 -20.95 24.47 -30.62
N GLN A 135 -20.69 25.12 -29.47
CA GLN A 135 -21.72 25.42 -28.50
C GLN A 135 -21.74 26.94 -28.27
N GLN A 136 -22.92 27.51 -28.01
CA GLN A 136 -23.05 28.94 -27.70
C GLN A 136 -23.26 29.13 -26.21
N LEU A 137 -22.40 29.91 -25.58
CA LEU A 137 -22.53 30.37 -24.19
C LEU A 137 -23.05 31.81 -24.18
N SER A 138 -24.21 32.06 -23.57
CA SER A 138 -24.73 33.38 -23.33
C SER A 138 -24.09 33.98 -22.07
N LEU A 139 -23.53 35.17 -22.17
CA LEU A 139 -22.96 35.90 -21.05
C LEU A 139 -24.02 36.69 -20.22
N SER A 140 -25.24 36.73 -20.72
CA SER A 140 -26.39 37.36 -20.04
C SER A 140 -27.55 36.35 -20.04
N PRO A 141 -27.56 35.35 -19.19
CA PRO A 141 -28.57 34.30 -19.20
C PRO A 141 -29.94 34.91 -18.84
N SER A 142 -30.95 34.57 -19.63
CA SER A 142 -32.36 34.97 -19.40
C SER A 142 -33.24 33.82 -18.92
N THR A 143 -32.67 32.62 -18.85
CA THR A 143 -33.31 31.38 -18.44
C THR A 143 -32.57 30.75 -17.28
N ASP A 144 -33.19 29.85 -16.57
CA ASP A 144 -32.54 29.08 -15.52
C ASP A 144 -31.40 28.25 -16.08
N GLY A 145 -30.31 28.23 -15.33
CA GLY A 145 -29.13 27.38 -15.62
C GLY A 145 -29.11 26.13 -14.73
N THR A 146 -28.59 25.05 -15.25
CA THR A 146 -28.43 23.79 -14.47
C THR A 146 -26.96 23.40 -14.42
N LEU A 147 -26.47 23.11 -13.22
CA LEU A 147 -25.13 22.59 -12.95
C LEU A 147 -25.26 21.23 -12.24
N VAL A 148 -24.55 20.23 -12.74
CA VAL A 148 -24.51 18.89 -12.14
C VAL A 148 -23.06 18.62 -11.70
N SER A 149 -22.89 18.15 -10.46
CA SER A 149 -21.55 17.84 -9.93
C SER A 149 -20.92 16.64 -10.63
N ALA A 150 -19.60 16.48 -10.48
CA ALA A 150 -18.96 15.18 -10.60
C ALA A 150 -19.60 14.17 -9.62
N VAL A 151 -19.30 12.92 -9.81
CA VAL A 151 -19.67 11.84 -8.88
C VAL A 151 -18.72 11.89 -7.68
N PHE A 152 -19.29 12.02 -6.47
CA PHE A 152 -18.53 11.91 -5.22
C PHE A 152 -18.49 10.45 -4.79
N ASP A 153 -17.33 9.97 -4.36
CA ASP A 153 -17.11 8.62 -3.85
C ASP A 153 -16.79 8.69 -2.35
N ALA A 154 -17.58 8.03 -1.53
CA ALA A 154 -17.35 7.90 -0.11
C ALA A 154 -16.44 6.69 0.23
N ASN A 155 -15.89 5.98 -0.76
CA ASN A 155 -15.10 4.75 -0.70
C ASN A 155 -15.87 3.52 -0.22
N VAL A 156 -16.78 3.66 0.74
CA VAL A 156 -17.67 2.63 1.27
C VAL A 156 -19.11 3.14 1.25
N PRO A 157 -20.13 2.29 1.42
CA PRO A 157 -21.50 2.77 1.61
C PRO A 157 -21.57 3.80 2.73
N ALA A 158 -22.33 4.87 2.51
CA ALA A 158 -22.44 5.99 3.44
C ALA A 158 -23.87 6.50 3.52
N GLU A 159 -24.24 6.99 4.70
CA GLU A 159 -25.42 7.83 4.90
C GLU A 159 -25.05 9.27 4.50
N TRP A 160 -25.71 9.79 3.48
CA TRP A 160 -25.52 11.16 3.00
C TRP A 160 -26.44 12.10 3.80
N GLY A 161 -25.81 12.92 4.64
CA GLY A 161 -26.51 13.75 5.63
C GLY A 161 -26.90 15.11 5.08
N ARG A 162 -26.15 16.16 5.45
CA ARG A 162 -26.50 17.55 5.11
C ARG A 162 -25.73 18.05 3.90
N ALA A 163 -26.42 18.86 3.09
CA ALA A 163 -25.81 19.71 2.07
C ALA A 163 -25.73 21.14 2.59
N GLU A 164 -24.53 21.67 2.79
CA GLU A 164 -24.30 23.04 3.25
C GLU A 164 -24.01 23.92 2.04
N ILE A 165 -24.82 24.98 1.87
CA ILE A 165 -24.68 25.90 0.76
C ILE A 165 -24.29 27.28 1.30
N THR A 166 -23.14 27.79 0.82
CA THR A 166 -22.79 29.19 0.96
C THR A 166 -23.19 29.91 -0.30
N ALA A 167 -24.11 30.82 -0.22
CA ALA A 167 -24.66 31.50 -1.38
C ALA A 167 -24.59 33.03 -1.22
N GLY A 168 -24.08 33.68 -2.26
CA GLY A 168 -24.16 35.15 -2.42
C GLY A 168 -25.52 35.63 -2.85
N SER A 169 -26.51 34.74 -2.96
CA SER A 169 -27.86 35.05 -3.43
C SER A 169 -28.95 34.42 -2.53
N PRO A 170 -30.16 34.97 -2.47
CA PRO A 170 -31.26 34.41 -1.68
C PRO A 170 -31.59 32.97 -2.08
N ALA A 171 -31.99 32.14 -1.11
CA ALA A 171 -32.34 30.71 -1.32
C ALA A 171 -33.49 30.51 -2.35
N SER A 172 -34.34 31.51 -2.58
CA SER A 172 -35.41 31.47 -3.59
C SER A 172 -34.88 31.54 -5.04
N THR A 173 -33.61 31.78 -5.24
CA THR A 173 -32.97 31.91 -6.57
C THR A 173 -32.34 30.63 -7.07
N TYR A 174 -32.32 29.58 -6.28
CA TYR A 174 -31.78 28.27 -6.67
C TYR A 174 -32.60 27.12 -6.09
N THR A 175 -32.46 25.96 -6.67
CA THR A 175 -32.91 24.67 -6.12
C THR A 175 -31.77 23.65 -6.16
N LEU A 176 -31.65 22.89 -5.07
CA LEU A 176 -30.70 21.79 -4.97
C LEU A 176 -31.47 20.47 -5.00
N GLU A 177 -30.95 19.54 -5.77
CA GLU A 177 -31.40 18.14 -5.79
C GLU A 177 -30.19 17.24 -5.58
N ALA A 178 -30.41 16.09 -4.97
CA ALA A 178 -29.37 15.07 -4.79
C ALA A 178 -29.87 13.69 -5.24
N ARG A 179 -28.94 12.83 -5.57
CA ARG A 179 -29.16 11.40 -5.81
C ARG A 179 -27.95 10.59 -5.34
N THR A 180 -28.18 9.31 -5.04
CA THR A 180 -27.19 8.38 -4.53
C THR A 180 -27.19 7.09 -5.32
N GLY A 181 -26.08 6.36 -5.29
CA GLY A 181 -25.91 5.07 -5.98
C GLY A 181 -24.75 4.24 -5.41
N ASN A 182 -24.67 2.98 -5.84
CA ASN A 182 -23.62 2.05 -5.43
C ASN A 182 -22.69 1.62 -6.59
N ILE A 183 -22.81 2.29 -7.72
CA ILE A 183 -21.97 2.12 -8.91
C ILE A 183 -21.53 3.51 -9.35
N ASP A 184 -20.29 3.67 -9.77
CA ASP A 184 -19.72 4.95 -10.20
C ASP A 184 -20.38 5.54 -11.47
N ASN A 185 -21.07 4.70 -12.24
CA ASN A 185 -21.81 5.14 -13.42
C ASN A 185 -23.22 5.62 -13.03
N PRO A 186 -23.50 6.94 -13.05
CA PRO A 186 -24.79 7.50 -12.65
C PRO A 186 -25.96 7.21 -13.60
N GLU A 187 -25.71 6.55 -14.73
CA GLU A 187 -26.71 6.11 -15.71
C GLU A 187 -27.43 4.82 -15.27
N ARG A 188 -26.91 4.11 -14.26
CA ARG A 188 -27.43 2.79 -13.86
C ARG A 188 -27.55 2.65 -12.35
N GLY A 189 -28.73 2.21 -11.90
CA GLY A 189 -28.93 1.77 -10.51
C GLY A 189 -28.89 2.89 -9.46
N TRP A 190 -28.94 4.15 -9.89
CA TRP A 190 -29.00 5.29 -8.98
C TRP A 190 -30.43 5.62 -8.58
N SER A 191 -30.58 6.25 -7.42
CA SER A 191 -31.87 6.82 -7.00
C SER A 191 -32.29 7.95 -7.95
N ALA A 192 -33.60 8.24 -8.01
CA ALA A 192 -34.07 9.41 -8.73
C ALA A 192 -33.59 10.70 -8.05
N TRP A 193 -33.47 11.78 -8.82
CA TRP A 193 -33.23 13.11 -8.26
C TRP A 193 -34.35 13.50 -7.28
N LYS A 194 -33.96 14.03 -6.12
CA LYS A 194 -34.90 14.53 -5.11
C LYS A 194 -34.43 15.86 -4.58
N ALA A 195 -35.35 16.80 -4.42
CA ALA A 195 -35.03 18.09 -3.86
C ALA A 195 -34.52 17.95 -2.42
N VAL A 196 -33.44 18.68 -2.13
CA VAL A 196 -32.91 18.87 -0.78
C VAL A 196 -33.70 20.00 -0.13
N ASP A 197 -34.22 19.75 1.06
CA ASP A 197 -34.93 20.78 1.81
C ASP A 197 -33.96 21.90 2.19
N ALA A 198 -34.24 23.11 1.71
CA ALA A 198 -33.37 24.28 1.96
C ALA A 198 -33.29 24.67 3.45
N ALA A 199 -34.28 24.32 4.27
CA ALA A 199 -34.31 24.64 5.70
C ALA A 199 -33.60 23.58 6.55
N ALA A 200 -33.86 22.30 6.25
CA ALA A 200 -33.18 21.16 6.92
C ALA A 200 -31.83 20.84 6.31
N ALA A 201 -31.60 21.23 5.06
CA ALA A 201 -30.43 20.88 4.24
C ALA A 201 -30.17 19.37 4.15
N THR A 202 -31.16 18.53 4.47
CA THR A 202 -31.00 17.07 4.60
C THR A 202 -31.18 16.38 3.25
N ILE A 203 -30.28 15.47 2.95
CA ILE A 203 -30.34 14.60 1.79
C ILE A 203 -31.14 13.35 2.17
N ASP A 204 -32.43 13.35 1.93
CA ASP A 204 -33.31 12.20 2.16
C ASP A 204 -33.19 11.21 0.97
N ARG A 205 -32.12 10.45 0.92
CA ARG A 205 -31.80 9.45 -0.11
C ARG A 205 -31.40 8.13 0.54
N PRO A 206 -31.55 6.99 -0.16
CA PRO A 206 -30.98 5.73 0.30
C PRO A 206 -29.47 5.84 0.50
N ASP A 207 -28.93 5.10 1.45
CA ASP A 207 -27.50 4.96 1.64
C ASP A 207 -26.85 4.45 0.35
N GLY A 208 -25.66 4.96 0.07
CA GLY A 208 -24.94 4.59 -1.12
C GLY A 208 -23.49 5.05 -1.05
N ARG A 209 -22.60 4.35 -1.75
CA ARG A 209 -21.20 4.73 -1.84
C ARG A 209 -21.00 6.05 -2.58
N PHE A 210 -21.84 6.31 -3.57
CA PHE A 210 -21.70 7.47 -4.44
C PHE A 210 -22.86 8.44 -4.27
N ALA A 211 -22.57 9.75 -4.40
CA ALA A 211 -23.55 10.80 -4.45
C ALA A 211 -23.27 11.80 -5.56
N GLN A 212 -24.32 12.48 -5.99
CA GLN A 212 -24.25 13.55 -6.96
C GLN A 212 -25.30 14.59 -6.63
N TRP A 213 -24.97 15.86 -6.82
CA TRP A 213 -25.96 16.94 -6.69
C TRP A 213 -26.21 17.63 -8.02
N ARG A 214 -27.36 18.29 -8.11
CA ARG A 214 -27.76 19.14 -9.23
C ARG A 214 -28.31 20.45 -8.69
N LEU A 215 -27.73 21.55 -9.14
CA LEU A 215 -28.25 22.90 -8.87
C LEU A 215 -28.99 23.42 -10.10
N THR A 216 -30.15 23.99 -9.88
CA THR A 216 -30.83 24.82 -10.88
C THR A 216 -30.83 26.27 -10.37
N LEU A 217 -30.22 27.16 -11.12
CA LEU A 217 -29.97 28.55 -10.76
C LEU A 217 -30.85 29.48 -11.60
N LYS A 218 -31.53 30.43 -10.99
CA LYS A 218 -32.20 31.54 -11.71
C LYS A 218 -31.13 32.51 -12.21
N PRO A 219 -31.46 33.30 -13.27
CA PRO A 219 -30.53 34.30 -13.79
C PRO A 219 -30.02 35.24 -12.69
N GLY A 220 -28.71 35.39 -12.61
CA GLY A 220 -28.03 36.22 -11.62
C GLY A 220 -27.84 35.62 -10.24
N ALA A 221 -28.27 34.35 -10.01
CA ALA A 221 -27.98 33.65 -8.77
C ALA A 221 -26.51 33.28 -8.68
N LYS A 222 -25.92 33.37 -7.47
CA LYS A 222 -24.55 33.03 -7.19
C LYS A 222 -24.49 32.03 -6.02
N ILE A 223 -23.78 30.92 -6.20
CA ILE A 223 -23.41 29.95 -5.16
C ILE A 223 -21.89 30.02 -5.03
N GLU A 224 -21.40 30.19 -3.81
CA GLU A 224 -19.97 30.28 -3.51
C GLU A 224 -19.38 28.92 -3.17
N ALA A 225 -20.11 28.11 -2.42
CA ALA A 225 -19.67 26.77 -2.04
C ALA A 225 -20.86 25.85 -1.80
N LEU A 226 -20.66 24.56 -2.05
CA LEU A 226 -21.59 23.49 -1.70
C LEU A 226 -20.79 22.32 -1.13
N THR A 227 -21.09 21.95 0.11
CA THR A 227 -20.44 20.83 0.81
C THR A 227 -21.47 19.76 1.09
N LEU A 228 -21.16 18.51 0.78
CA LEU A 228 -21.94 17.35 1.18
C LEU A 228 -21.27 16.68 2.39
N ASN A 229 -22.02 16.55 3.48
CA ASN A 229 -21.58 15.80 4.64
C ASN A 229 -22.09 14.36 4.54
N PHE A 230 -21.25 13.39 4.89
CA PHE A 230 -21.63 11.98 4.89
C PHE A 230 -21.01 11.25 6.08
N LEU A 231 -21.66 10.16 6.49
CA LEU A 231 -21.15 9.24 7.49
C LEU A 231 -20.95 7.87 6.81
N GLN A 232 -19.73 7.42 6.77
CA GLN A 232 -19.41 6.09 6.26
C GLN A 232 -20.02 5.01 7.17
N THR A 233 -20.61 3.98 6.56
CA THR A 233 -21.01 2.77 7.29
C THR A 233 -19.74 2.02 7.69
N ASN A 234 -19.63 1.60 8.95
CA ASN A 234 -18.49 0.78 9.39
C ASN A 234 -18.48 -0.56 8.65
N VAL A 235 -17.32 -0.93 8.13
CA VAL A 235 -17.07 -2.19 7.40
C VAL A 235 -16.03 -2.99 8.19
N ALA A 236 -16.26 -4.27 8.36
CA ALA A 236 -15.34 -5.12 9.10
C ALA A 236 -13.95 -5.16 8.46
N PRO A 237 -12.88 -5.05 9.26
CA PRO A 237 -11.52 -5.17 8.75
C PRO A 237 -11.26 -6.55 8.13
N VAL A 238 -10.38 -6.60 7.15
CA VAL A 238 -10.00 -7.83 6.45
C VAL A 238 -8.56 -8.20 6.77
N VAL A 239 -8.34 -9.45 7.20
CA VAL A 239 -7.00 -10.03 7.28
C VAL A 239 -6.68 -10.68 5.94
N ASP A 240 -5.73 -10.12 5.18
CA ASP A 240 -5.45 -10.54 3.81
C ASP A 240 -4.62 -11.81 3.74
N GLU A 241 -3.56 -11.88 4.55
CA GLU A 241 -2.60 -12.97 4.55
C GLU A 241 -2.03 -13.23 5.93
N ILE A 242 -1.72 -14.48 6.24
CA ILE A 242 -0.98 -14.89 7.43
C ILE A 242 0.18 -15.78 7.00
N LEU A 243 1.39 -15.36 7.35
CA LEU A 243 2.61 -16.13 7.16
C LEU A 243 3.14 -16.60 8.52
N VAL A 244 3.49 -17.87 8.63
CA VAL A 244 4.12 -18.45 9.81
C VAL A 244 5.52 -18.91 9.43
N ALA A 245 6.52 -18.38 10.12
CA ALA A 245 7.94 -18.67 9.88
C ALA A 245 8.61 -19.28 11.11
N PRO A 246 8.62 -20.61 11.24
CA PRO A 246 9.43 -21.29 12.24
C PRO A 246 10.92 -21.03 12.07
N GLY A 247 11.69 -21.07 13.15
CA GLY A 247 13.13 -20.80 13.12
C GLY A 247 13.49 -19.31 13.00
N THR A 248 12.55 -18.41 13.24
CA THR A 248 12.78 -16.96 13.15
C THR A 248 12.21 -16.23 14.36
N ARG A 249 12.88 -15.14 14.74
CA ARG A 249 12.41 -14.20 15.76
C ARG A 249 12.54 -12.77 15.24
N VAL A 250 11.45 -12.03 15.31
CA VAL A 250 11.45 -10.58 15.11
C VAL A 250 11.40 -9.91 16.48
N SER A 251 12.36 -9.05 16.76
CA SER A 251 12.31 -8.19 17.95
C SER A 251 11.66 -6.87 17.56
N PRO A 252 10.73 -6.34 18.36
CA PRO A 252 10.25 -4.98 18.17
C PRO A 252 11.46 -4.05 18.20
N THR A 253 11.73 -3.38 17.10
CA THR A 253 12.77 -2.35 17.11
C THR A 253 12.23 -1.22 17.97
N ALA A 254 12.87 -0.94 19.11
CA ALA A 254 12.58 0.27 19.86
C ALA A 254 12.70 1.44 18.89
N ALA A 255 11.65 2.26 18.79
CA ALA A 255 11.63 3.40 17.90
C ALA A 255 12.83 4.31 18.24
N GLN A 256 13.89 4.20 17.44
CA GLN A 256 14.93 5.20 17.45
C GLN A 256 14.42 6.42 16.68
N PRO A 257 14.66 7.65 17.16
CA PRO A 257 14.35 8.84 16.42
C PRO A 257 15.14 8.81 15.12
N THR A 258 14.42 8.65 14.01
CA THR A 258 14.96 8.48 12.67
C THR A 258 15.57 9.76 12.14
N THR A 259 16.88 9.77 12.01
CA THR A 259 17.53 10.41 10.87
C THR A 259 17.39 9.44 9.69
N PRO A 260 16.93 9.87 8.51
CA PRO A 260 16.72 8.94 7.39
C PRO A 260 18.07 8.60 6.77
N GLN A 261 18.61 7.45 7.15
CA GLN A 261 19.71 6.81 6.45
C GLN A 261 19.17 5.54 5.82
N GLN A 262 18.94 5.57 4.52
CA GLN A 262 18.64 4.38 3.74
C GLN A 262 19.84 3.44 3.83
N THR A 263 19.71 2.41 4.66
CA THR A 263 20.65 1.30 4.64
C THR A 263 19.98 0.14 3.91
N THR A 264 20.32 -0.02 2.65
CA THR A 264 19.94 -1.20 1.85
C THR A 264 20.82 -2.35 2.31
N LEU A 265 20.29 -3.25 3.12
CA LEU A 265 20.97 -4.50 3.46
C LEU A 265 20.61 -5.55 2.41
N ASN A 266 21.53 -5.78 1.48
CA ASN A 266 21.48 -6.93 0.58
C ASN A 266 21.97 -8.16 1.34
N PHE A 267 21.05 -9.05 1.70
CA PHE A 267 21.41 -10.39 2.15
C PHE A 267 21.64 -11.26 0.93
N ALA A 268 22.90 -11.68 0.71
CA ALA A 268 23.22 -12.72 -0.24
C ALA A 268 22.55 -14.02 0.21
N SER A 269 21.59 -14.49 -0.58
CA SER A 269 20.84 -15.70 -0.33
C SER A 269 21.71 -16.93 -0.56
N GLN A 270 21.92 -17.73 0.48
CA GLN A 270 22.01 -19.16 0.29
C GLN A 270 20.67 -19.77 0.78
N GLY A 271 19.80 -20.05 -0.17
CA GLY A 271 18.76 -21.06 -0.08
C GLY A 271 17.64 -20.86 0.93
N GLY A 272 17.18 -19.64 1.18
CA GLY A 272 15.96 -19.40 1.94
C GLY A 272 15.29 -18.12 1.44
N ALA A 273 14.02 -18.18 1.10
CA ALA A 273 13.27 -17.00 0.69
C ALA A 273 13.35 -15.92 1.77
N ALA A 274 13.94 -14.77 1.44
CA ALA A 274 13.93 -13.60 2.30
C ALA A 274 12.48 -13.09 2.37
N VAL A 275 11.86 -13.21 3.53
CA VAL A 275 10.53 -12.63 3.79
C VAL A 275 10.72 -11.16 4.12
N ASN A 276 10.28 -10.28 3.23
CA ASN A 276 10.29 -8.84 3.43
C ASN A 276 9.17 -8.43 4.39
N LEU A 277 9.51 -7.71 5.46
CA LEU A 277 8.59 -7.43 6.56
C LEU A 277 8.65 -5.95 6.97
N ASP A 278 7.69 -5.15 6.52
CA ASP A 278 7.46 -3.79 7.05
C ASP A 278 6.28 -3.79 8.02
N ALA A 279 6.39 -3.07 9.13
CA ALA A 279 5.35 -3.04 10.15
C ALA A 279 4.04 -2.38 9.64
N ASN A 280 4.13 -1.53 8.60
CA ASN A 280 2.98 -0.82 8.03
C ASN A 280 2.86 -0.95 6.50
N ASN A 281 3.82 -1.64 5.85
CA ASN A 281 3.79 -1.94 4.43
C ASN A 281 4.23 -3.40 4.24
N PRO A 282 3.42 -4.30 3.66
CA PRO A 282 3.78 -5.71 3.47
C PRO A 282 5.05 -5.92 2.61
N GLN A 283 5.64 -4.86 2.08
CA GLN A 283 6.83 -4.90 1.23
C GLN A 283 8.13 -4.46 1.91
N THR A 284 8.14 -3.99 3.15
CA THR A 284 9.38 -3.61 3.85
C THR A 284 9.94 -4.77 4.69
N PRO A 285 11.26 -5.03 4.67
CA PRO A 285 11.85 -6.12 5.43
C PRO A 285 11.90 -5.81 6.93
N LEU A 286 11.21 -6.59 7.77
CA LEU A 286 11.54 -6.64 9.20
C LEU A 286 12.87 -7.40 9.37
N SER A 287 13.73 -6.89 10.23
CA SER A 287 14.95 -7.61 10.61
C SER A 287 14.60 -8.84 11.45
N ALA A 288 14.38 -9.97 10.78
CA ALA A 288 14.22 -11.25 11.45
C ALA A 288 15.60 -11.86 11.69
N THR A 289 15.87 -12.27 12.91
CA THR A 289 17.04 -13.06 13.26
C THR A 289 16.71 -14.55 13.20
N LYS A 290 17.68 -15.37 12.73
CA LYS A 290 17.53 -16.82 12.88
C LYS A 290 17.53 -17.18 14.36
N ASP A 291 16.49 -17.83 14.80
CA ASP A 291 16.33 -18.33 16.16
C ASP A 291 15.56 -19.66 16.10
N LYS A 292 16.28 -20.78 16.27
CA LYS A 292 15.69 -22.12 16.19
C LYS A 292 14.54 -22.36 17.16
N THR A 293 14.48 -21.59 18.24
CA THR A 293 13.41 -21.68 19.22
C THR A 293 12.27 -20.71 18.93
N GLY A 294 12.40 -19.83 17.95
CA GLY A 294 11.43 -18.81 17.63
C GLY A 294 10.45 -19.24 16.56
N ILE A 295 9.21 -18.84 16.70
CA ILE A 295 8.20 -18.88 15.64
C ILE A 295 7.67 -17.47 15.47
N THR A 296 7.77 -16.94 14.26
CA THR A 296 7.21 -15.63 13.92
C THR A 296 5.95 -15.80 13.09
N VAL A 297 4.88 -15.18 13.55
CA VAL A 297 3.63 -15.03 12.81
C VAL A 297 3.58 -13.60 12.28
N ARG A 298 3.23 -13.44 11.04
CA ARG A 298 3.04 -12.16 10.38
C ARG A 298 1.74 -12.17 9.61
N TRP A 299 1.12 -10.99 9.49
CA TRP A 299 -0.10 -10.83 8.69
C TRP A 299 -0.15 -9.47 8.02
N SER A 300 -0.91 -9.40 6.95
CA SER A 300 -1.39 -8.15 6.37
C SER A 300 -2.89 -8.03 6.65
N ALA A 301 -3.34 -6.80 6.85
CA ALA A 301 -4.74 -6.50 7.05
C ALA A 301 -5.02 -5.07 6.59
N HIS A 302 -6.23 -4.82 6.12
CA HIS A 302 -6.72 -3.50 5.77
C HIS A 302 -8.12 -3.27 6.31
N ASP A 303 -8.50 -2.02 6.36
CA ASP A 303 -9.84 -1.56 6.68
C ASP A 303 -10.27 -0.53 5.64
N ASP A 304 -11.46 -0.72 5.06
CA ASP A 304 -11.94 0.14 3.98
C ASP A 304 -12.37 1.53 4.49
N ASN A 305 -12.67 1.67 5.79
CA ASN A 305 -12.90 2.95 6.46
C ASN A 305 -11.59 3.66 6.84
N SER A 306 -10.45 2.98 6.70
CA SER A 306 -9.13 3.41 7.17
C SER A 306 -9.03 3.51 8.70
N ASP A 307 -9.75 2.66 9.42
CA ASP A 307 -9.75 2.60 10.86
C ASP A 307 -8.45 2.04 11.44
N ASP A 308 -8.12 2.48 12.65
CA ASP A 308 -7.02 1.93 13.42
C ASP A 308 -7.38 0.51 13.89
N LEU A 309 -6.47 -0.44 13.67
CA LEU A 309 -6.71 -1.84 13.98
C LEU A 309 -5.98 -2.31 15.24
N ARG A 310 -6.61 -3.26 15.95
CA ARG A 310 -6.00 -4.09 16.98
C ARG A 310 -6.11 -5.55 16.57
N PHE A 311 -5.08 -6.32 16.95
CA PHE A 311 -5.00 -7.72 16.56
C PHE A 311 -4.92 -8.64 17.77
N SER A 312 -5.58 -9.80 17.64
CA SER A 312 -5.45 -10.93 18.56
C SER A 312 -5.03 -12.17 17.80
N VAL A 313 -4.06 -12.88 18.34
CA VAL A 313 -3.48 -14.08 17.73
C VAL A 313 -3.86 -15.30 18.56
N TYR A 314 -4.38 -16.31 17.91
CA TYR A 314 -4.78 -17.59 18.51
C TYR A 314 -4.09 -18.73 17.80
N TYR A 315 -3.95 -19.86 18.50
CA TYR A 315 -3.46 -21.11 17.93
C TYR A 315 -4.41 -22.26 18.22
N ARG A 316 -4.30 -23.32 17.42
CA ARG A 316 -5.05 -24.56 17.58
C ARG A 316 -4.37 -25.72 16.87
N SER A 317 -4.36 -26.91 17.48
CA SER A 317 -3.99 -28.15 16.80
C SER A 317 -5.14 -28.68 15.93
N PRO A 318 -4.85 -29.44 14.85
CA PRO A 318 -5.90 -30.09 14.06
C PRO A 318 -6.75 -31.01 14.90
N GLY A 319 -8.09 -30.96 14.74
CA GLY A 319 -9.04 -31.77 15.47
C GLY A 319 -9.45 -31.21 16.84
N GLU A 320 -8.79 -30.18 17.33
CA GLU A 320 -9.20 -29.47 18.53
C GLU A 320 -10.33 -28.47 18.21
N PRO A 321 -11.43 -28.42 18.97
CA PRO A 321 -12.55 -27.52 18.68
C PRO A 321 -12.28 -26.09 19.12
N THR A 322 -11.40 -25.87 20.11
CA THR A 322 -11.19 -24.57 20.78
C THR A 322 -9.94 -23.86 20.28
N TRP A 323 -10.05 -22.56 20.05
CA TRP A 323 -8.92 -21.68 19.82
C TRP A 323 -8.36 -21.16 21.14
N HIS A 324 -7.06 -21.24 21.32
CA HIS A 324 -6.35 -20.72 22.48
C HIS A 324 -5.72 -19.38 22.15
N LEU A 325 -5.92 -18.39 23.02
CA LEU A 325 -5.32 -17.08 22.88
C LEU A 325 -3.81 -17.19 23.09
N LEU A 326 -3.03 -16.72 22.13
CA LEU A 326 -1.58 -16.63 22.21
C LEU A 326 -1.15 -15.23 22.63
N LYS A 327 -1.75 -14.20 22.03
CA LYS A 327 -1.50 -12.80 22.33
C LYS A 327 -2.69 -11.95 21.89
N ASP A 328 -3.01 -10.92 22.65
CA ASP A 328 -4.05 -9.94 22.37
C ASP A 328 -3.52 -8.51 22.32
N ASN A 329 -4.36 -7.60 21.89
CA ASN A 329 -4.14 -6.15 21.88
C ASN A 329 -2.83 -5.71 21.18
N LEU A 330 -2.48 -6.38 20.09
CA LEU A 330 -1.33 -6.03 19.27
C LEU A 330 -1.66 -4.87 18.32
N THR A 331 -0.72 -3.94 18.18
CA THR A 331 -0.71 -2.89 17.15
C THR A 331 0.13 -3.30 15.95
N ASP A 332 1.19 -4.06 16.23
CA ASP A 332 2.09 -4.57 15.20
C ASP A 332 1.39 -5.67 14.39
N ARG A 333 1.80 -5.84 13.15
CA ARG A 333 1.29 -6.88 12.25
C ARG A 333 2.17 -8.13 12.26
N PHE A 334 2.83 -8.38 13.36
CA PHE A 334 3.62 -9.57 13.62
C PHE A 334 3.63 -9.90 15.11
N TYR A 335 3.90 -11.17 15.41
CA TYR A 335 4.16 -11.64 16.77
C TYR A 335 5.14 -12.79 16.72
N SER A 336 6.18 -12.77 17.57
CA SER A 336 7.14 -13.86 17.72
C SER A 336 6.99 -14.50 19.10
N PHE A 337 6.97 -15.81 19.14
CA PHE A 337 6.87 -16.59 20.39
C PHE A 337 7.86 -17.74 20.38
N ASP A 338 8.04 -18.35 21.56
CA ASP A 338 8.92 -19.51 21.72
C ASP A 338 8.19 -20.80 21.31
N ALA A 339 8.80 -21.60 20.43
CA ALA A 339 8.26 -22.87 19.98
C ALA A 339 7.97 -23.83 21.16
N ASN A 340 8.78 -23.76 22.24
CA ASN A 340 8.60 -24.59 23.44
C ASN A 340 7.31 -24.29 24.23
N LEU A 341 6.58 -23.22 23.89
CA LEU A 341 5.24 -22.98 24.46
C LEU A 341 4.20 -23.99 23.95
N LEU A 342 4.48 -24.64 22.83
CA LEU A 342 3.58 -25.59 22.22
C LEU A 342 4.21 -26.99 22.20
N PRO A 343 3.46 -28.05 22.52
CA PRO A 343 3.90 -29.42 22.25
C PRO A 343 4.22 -29.59 20.76
N ASP A 344 5.20 -30.44 20.45
CA ASP A 344 5.52 -30.77 19.08
C ASP A 344 4.33 -31.34 18.31
N GLY A 345 4.04 -30.81 17.14
CA GLY A 345 2.93 -31.22 16.30
C GLY A 345 2.47 -30.18 15.31
N PRO A 346 1.43 -30.49 14.53
CA PRO A 346 0.86 -29.55 13.57
C PRO A 346 -0.08 -28.55 14.25
N TYR A 347 -0.02 -27.29 13.80
CA TYR A 347 -0.85 -26.20 14.30
C TYR A 347 -1.34 -25.27 13.18
N ARG A 348 -2.36 -24.50 13.52
CA ARG A 348 -2.82 -23.34 12.74
C ARG A 348 -2.86 -22.12 13.64
N ILE A 349 -2.59 -20.98 13.07
CA ILE A 349 -2.77 -19.66 13.67
C ILE A 349 -4.07 -19.06 13.14
N LYS A 350 -4.81 -18.38 14.02
CA LYS A 350 -5.89 -17.50 13.65
C LYS A 350 -5.54 -16.09 14.10
N VAL A 351 -5.65 -15.12 13.20
CA VAL A 351 -5.54 -13.70 13.50
C VAL A 351 -6.93 -13.09 13.40
N VAL A 352 -7.29 -12.34 14.42
CA VAL A 352 -8.51 -11.53 14.47
C VAL A 352 -8.10 -10.08 14.48
N ALA A 353 -8.56 -9.31 13.50
CA ALA A 353 -8.45 -7.86 13.45
C ALA A 353 -9.73 -7.23 14.00
N SER A 354 -9.61 -6.13 14.72
CA SER A 354 -10.73 -5.34 15.24
C SER A 354 -10.48 -3.86 15.02
N ASP A 355 -11.51 -3.13 14.60
CA ASP A 355 -11.56 -1.69 14.42
C ASP A 355 -12.01 -0.92 15.67
N ALA A 356 -12.13 -1.61 16.80
CA ALA A 356 -12.56 -1.04 18.08
C ALA A 356 -11.81 0.24 18.54
N PRO A 357 -10.54 0.49 18.15
CA PRO A 357 -9.89 1.77 18.48
C PRO A 357 -10.55 3.00 17.86
N SER A 358 -11.15 2.85 16.67
CA SER A 358 -11.78 3.96 15.94
C SER A 358 -13.30 4.00 16.12
N ASN A 359 -13.91 2.91 16.58
CA ASN A 359 -15.35 2.77 16.65
C ASN A 359 -15.85 2.58 18.09
N PRO A 360 -17.07 3.08 18.41
CA PRO A 360 -17.74 2.75 19.68
C PRO A 360 -17.89 1.24 19.84
N ALA A 361 -17.86 0.75 21.06
CA ALA A 361 -17.93 -0.71 21.34
C ALA A 361 -19.19 -1.41 20.78
N ALA A 362 -20.28 -0.66 20.55
CA ALA A 362 -21.50 -1.20 19.96
C ALA A 362 -21.42 -1.37 18.43
N ASP A 363 -20.54 -0.61 17.79
CA ASP A 363 -20.42 -0.52 16.33
C ASP A 363 -19.11 -1.15 15.82
N ALA A 364 -18.20 -1.47 16.74
CA ALA A 364 -16.92 -2.09 16.41
C ALA A 364 -17.11 -3.48 15.81
N LEU A 365 -16.39 -3.74 14.71
CA LEU A 365 -16.44 -4.96 13.95
C LEU A 365 -15.12 -5.72 14.02
N THR A 366 -15.17 -6.97 13.60
CA THR A 366 -13.99 -7.83 13.56
C THR A 366 -13.95 -8.66 12.29
N GLY A 367 -12.73 -8.87 11.77
CA GLY A 367 -12.46 -9.82 10.70
C GLY A 367 -11.41 -10.84 11.12
N GLU A 368 -11.50 -12.06 10.64
CA GLU A 368 -10.54 -13.10 10.99
C GLU A 368 -10.05 -13.91 9.80
N LYS A 369 -8.84 -14.45 9.93
CA LYS A 369 -8.27 -15.40 8.98
C LYS A 369 -7.50 -16.48 9.71
N ILE A 370 -7.44 -17.67 9.09
CA ILE A 370 -6.71 -18.82 9.58
C ILE A 370 -5.54 -19.10 8.63
N SER A 371 -4.35 -19.36 9.18
CA SER A 371 -3.16 -19.71 8.44
C SER A 371 -3.23 -21.10 7.80
N ASP A 372 -2.30 -21.36 6.90
CA ASP A 372 -1.94 -22.71 6.55
C ASP A 372 -1.41 -23.49 7.76
N LEU A 373 -1.38 -24.82 7.61
CA LEU A 373 -0.84 -25.71 8.63
C LEU A 373 0.68 -25.52 8.72
N PHE A 374 1.21 -25.35 9.91
CA PHE A 374 2.64 -25.37 10.19
C PHE A 374 2.96 -26.41 11.25
N LEU A 375 4.21 -26.85 11.30
CA LEU A 375 4.67 -27.84 12.24
C LEU A 375 5.52 -27.16 13.32
N VAL A 376 5.30 -27.54 14.58
CA VAL A 376 6.22 -27.28 15.69
C VAL A 376 7.03 -28.54 15.90
N ASP A 377 8.35 -28.41 15.86
CA ASP A 377 9.28 -29.51 16.10
C ASP A 377 10.50 -28.98 16.85
N THR A 378 10.60 -29.37 18.11
CA THR A 378 11.73 -29.09 19.01
C THR A 378 12.55 -30.35 19.30
N GLY A 379 12.14 -31.46 18.67
CA GLY A 379 12.80 -32.76 18.79
C GLY A 379 14.18 -32.77 18.16
N THR A 380 15.13 -33.46 18.76
CA THR A 380 16.46 -33.60 18.19
C THR A 380 16.56 -34.89 17.37
N PRO A 381 17.12 -34.85 16.17
CA PRO A 381 17.37 -36.05 15.40
C PRO A 381 18.33 -37.01 16.12
N ARG A 382 18.15 -38.28 15.93
CA ARG A 382 18.96 -39.33 16.55
C ARG A 382 19.94 -39.89 15.53
N VAL A 383 21.22 -39.99 15.93
CA VAL A 383 22.26 -40.74 15.18
C VAL A 383 22.36 -42.14 15.79
N ALA A 384 22.13 -43.15 14.96
CA ALA A 384 22.23 -44.54 15.32
C ALA A 384 23.27 -45.26 14.43
N ASP A 385 23.72 -46.40 14.87
CA ASP A 385 24.59 -47.34 14.15
C ASP A 385 25.89 -46.64 13.60
N LEU A 386 26.38 -45.62 14.32
CA LEU A 386 27.60 -44.94 13.98
C LEU A 386 28.77 -45.90 14.17
N ALA A 387 29.37 -46.30 13.08
CA ALA A 387 30.50 -47.18 13.04
C ALA A 387 31.65 -46.60 12.22
N ALA A 388 32.89 -46.84 12.63
CA ALA A 388 34.10 -46.47 11.94
C ALA A 388 35.02 -47.66 11.76
N LYS A 389 35.32 -48.01 10.53
CA LYS A 389 36.23 -49.11 10.21
C LYS A 389 37.51 -48.54 9.55
N ARG A 390 38.64 -48.86 10.17
CA ARG A 390 39.95 -48.47 9.61
C ARG A 390 40.33 -49.38 8.42
N ASP A 391 40.78 -48.75 7.36
CA ASP A 391 41.34 -49.38 6.19
C ASP A 391 42.60 -48.59 5.78
N GLY A 392 43.76 -49.08 6.26
CA GLY A 392 45.03 -48.37 6.10
C GLY A 392 45.01 -46.98 6.71
N VAL A 393 45.16 -45.96 5.86
CA VAL A 393 45.15 -44.54 6.20
C VAL A 393 43.77 -43.88 6.00
N THR A 394 42.71 -44.67 5.93
CA THR A 394 41.36 -44.18 5.71
C THR A 394 40.43 -44.76 6.77
N LEU A 395 39.50 -43.97 7.28
CA LEU A 395 38.38 -44.43 8.08
C LEU A 395 37.12 -44.47 7.21
N ASN A 396 36.49 -45.63 7.10
CA ASN A 396 35.22 -45.80 6.46
C ASN A 396 34.14 -45.71 7.53
N ILE A 397 33.27 -44.72 7.39
CA ILE A 397 32.22 -44.35 8.37
C ILE A 397 30.85 -44.71 7.82
N THR A 398 30.03 -45.29 8.66
CA THR A 398 28.61 -45.52 8.38
C THR A 398 27.79 -45.05 9.54
N ALA A 399 26.59 -44.50 9.27
CA ALA A 399 25.61 -44.07 10.30
C ALA A 399 24.21 -44.03 9.72
N THR A 400 23.24 -44.09 10.60
CA THR A 400 21.82 -43.83 10.30
C THR A 400 21.34 -42.64 11.15
N ALA A 401 20.79 -41.62 10.50
CA ALA A 401 20.13 -40.52 11.18
C ALA A 401 18.63 -40.67 11.05
N THR A 402 17.89 -40.42 12.14
CA THR A 402 16.45 -40.55 12.17
C THR A 402 15.84 -39.40 12.94
N ASP A 403 14.81 -38.80 12.40
CA ASP A 403 13.94 -37.85 13.08
C ASP A 403 12.50 -38.36 13.08
N GLN A 404 11.69 -37.93 14.05
CA GLN A 404 10.32 -38.43 14.20
C GLN A 404 9.30 -37.60 13.40
N LYS A 405 9.59 -36.34 13.08
CA LYS A 405 8.62 -35.38 12.56
C LYS A 405 9.09 -34.64 11.32
N THR A 406 10.35 -34.23 11.30
CA THR A 406 10.90 -33.46 10.19
C THR A 406 12.04 -34.18 9.49
N PRO A 407 12.16 -34.03 8.16
CA PRO A 407 13.27 -34.63 7.42
C PRO A 407 14.63 -34.11 7.91
N ILE A 408 15.60 -35.01 7.89
CA ILE A 408 17.01 -34.65 8.09
C ILE A 408 17.43 -33.69 6.97
N ALA A 409 18.01 -32.56 7.35
CA ALA A 409 18.42 -31.50 6.41
C ALA A 409 19.87 -31.63 5.99
N HIS A 410 20.79 -31.79 6.96
CA HIS A 410 22.25 -31.91 6.67
C HIS A 410 23.00 -32.59 7.82
N ALA A 411 24.22 -32.96 7.55
CA ALA A 411 25.12 -33.53 8.55
C ALA A 411 26.54 -33.00 8.38
N ALA A 412 27.28 -32.99 9.48
CA ALA A 412 28.70 -32.67 9.49
C ALA A 412 29.46 -33.60 10.46
N TRP A 413 30.73 -33.88 10.14
CA TRP A 413 31.58 -34.66 10.98
C TRP A 413 32.82 -33.87 11.40
N SER A 414 33.40 -34.24 12.51
CA SER A 414 34.68 -33.74 13.02
C SER A 414 35.52 -34.92 13.51
N LEU A 415 36.82 -34.92 13.18
CA LEU A 415 37.82 -35.90 13.65
C LEU A 415 38.69 -35.21 14.68
N ASP A 416 38.84 -35.82 15.87
CA ASP A 416 39.71 -35.36 16.96
C ASP A 416 39.51 -33.89 17.33
N ALA A 417 38.25 -33.46 17.38
CA ALA A 417 37.83 -32.09 17.62
C ALA A 417 38.38 -31.07 16.60
N GLY A 418 38.75 -31.51 15.40
CA GLY A 418 39.14 -30.65 14.29
C GLY A 418 37.94 -29.90 13.67
N PRO A 419 38.18 -29.21 12.57
CA PRO A 419 37.12 -28.45 11.87
C PRO A 419 35.99 -29.36 11.42
N TRP A 420 34.75 -28.84 11.51
CA TRP A 420 33.55 -29.50 11.00
C TRP A 420 33.57 -29.55 9.47
N GLN A 421 33.29 -30.71 8.92
CA GLN A 421 33.19 -30.94 7.48
C GLN A 421 31.81 -31.48 7.14
N TYR A 422 31.23 -30.93 6.10
CA TYR A 422 29.91 -31.34 5.58
C TYR A 422 30.02 -32.78 4.98
N VAL A 423 28.93 -33.53 5.09
CA VAL A 423 28.82 -34.84 4.48
C VAL A 423 27.45 -35.04 3.83
N ASP A 424 27.46 -35.52 2.59
CA ASP A 424 26.27 -35.91 1.86
C ASP A 424 25.76 -37.27 2.31
N PRO A 425 24.43 -37.47 2.35
CA PRO A 425 23.80 -38.77 2.59
C PRO A 425 24.06 -39.73 1.41
N VAL A 426 23.86 -41.02 1.68
CA VAL A 426 23.82 -42.03 0.60
C VAL A 426 22.61 -41.67 -0.30
N GLY A 427 22.86 -41.43 -1.59
CA GLY A 427 21.83 -40.96 -2.53
C GLY A 427 21.83 -39.44 -2.74
N ARG A 428 22.62 -38.66 -2.01
CA ARG A 428 22.86 -37.24 -2.17
C ARG A 428 21.67 -36.32 -1.92
N LEU A 429 20.52 -36.83 -1.50
CA LEU A 429 19.33 -36.09 -1.19
C LEU A 429 18.94 -36.32 0.27
N SER A 430 18.76 -35.22 1.01
CA SER A 430 18.38 -35.22 2.41
C SER A 430 16.94 -34.68 2.52
N ASP A 431 15.96 -35.56 2.37
CA ASP A 431 14.53 -35.19 2.34
C ASP A 431 13.63 -36.20 3.07
N ALA A 432 14.24 -37.14 3.80
CA ALA A 432 13.53 -38.21 4.52
C ALA A 432 13.70 -38.12 6.03
N LEU A 433 12.75 -38.69 6.76
CA LEU A 433 12.83 -38.85 8.22
C LEU A 433 13.98 -39.77 8.64
N THR A 434 14.42 -40.68 7.76
CA THR A 434 15.53 -41.58 8.00
C THR A 434 16.50 -41.50 6.86
N VAL A 435 17.78 -41.19 7.14
CA VAL A 435 18.82 -40.98 6.16
C VAL A 435 20.05 -41.77 6.55
N GLN A 436 20.68 -42.41 5.58
CA GLN A 436 21.93 -43.17 5.76
C GLN A 436 23.12 -42.35 5.28
N TYR A 437 24.21 -42.45 6.04
CA TYR A 437 25.50 -41.85 5.71
C TYR A 437 26.56 -42.96 5.51
N SER A 438 27.37 -42.82 4.46
CA SER A 438 28.52 -43.68 4.20
C SER A 438 29.60 -42.86 3.51
N PHE A 439 30.70 -42.62 4.19
CA PHE A 439 31.78 -41.76 3.70
C PHE A 439 33.14 -42.19 4.22
N SER A 440 34.18 -41.69 3.58
CA SER A 440 35.57 -42.03 3.91
C SER A 440 36.31 -40.78 4.38
N VAL A 441 37.05 -40.92 5.48
CA VAL A 441 37.85 -39.86 6.10
C VAL A 441 39.33 -40.21 5.97
N PRO A 442 40.15 -39.46 5.21
CA PRO A 442 41.57 -39.71 5.11
C PRO A 442 42.28 -39.30 6.40
N LEU A 443 43.18 -40.13 6.88
CA LEU A 443 44.05 -39.82 8.00
C LEU A 443 45.39 -39.27 7.51
N SER A 444 45.98 -38.33 8.25
CA SER A 444 47.34 -37.87 7.92
C SER A 444 48.35 -38.97 8.21
N ALA A 445 49.41 -39.06 7.43
CA ALA A 445 50.46 -40.07 7.64
C ALA A 445 51.09 -39.99 9.05
N ALA A 446 51.10 -38.79 9.65
CA ALA A 446 51.65 -38.55 10.97
C ALA A 446 50.76 -39.09 12.12
N THR A 447 49.45 -39.16 11.91
CA THR A 447 48.49 -39.57 12.93
C THR A 447 47.82 -40.90 12.64
N ALA A 448 48.01 -41.45 11.45
CA ALA A 448 47.30 -42.64 10.97
C ALA A 448 47.43 -43.89 11.88
N ALA A 449 48.48 -44.01 12.67
CA ALA A 449 48.68 -45.13 13.61
C ALA A 449 47.97 -44.91 14.97
N GLY A 450 47.60 -43.69 15.32
CA GLY A 450 47.00 -43.33 16.59
C GLY A 450 45.52 -43.73 16.74
N SER A 451 44.98 -43.55 17.94
CA SER A 451 43.53 -43.62 18.19
C SER A 451 42.87 -42.33 17.75
N HIS A 452 41.66 -42.42 17.25
CA HIS A 452 40.89 -41.28 16.79
C HIS A 452 39.46 -41.28 17.39
N VAL A 453 38.88 -40.11 17.49
CA VAL A 453 37.46 -39.93 17.85
C VAL A 453 36.76 -39.16 16.74
N LEU A 454 35.78 -39.80 16.14
CA LEU A 454 34.91 -39.13 15.14
C LEU A 454 33.60 -38.78 15.77
N THR A 455 33.20 -37.51 15.63
CA THR A 455 31.93 -37.01 16.00
C THR A 455 31.12 -36.73 14.74
N LEU A 456 29.90 -37.27 14.66
CA LEU A 456 28.94 -36.97 13.62
C LEU A 456 27.77 -36.21 14.27
N ARG A 457 27.41 -35.07 13.70
CA ARG A 457 26.18 -34.33 14.06
C ARG A 457 25.29 -34.24 12.85
N VAL A 458 23.99 -34.28 13.12
CA VAL A 458 22.95 -34.21 12.11
C VAL A 458 21.94 -33.14 12.53
N PHE A 459 21.35 -32.49 11.56
CA PHE A 459 20.39 -31.42 11.73
C PHE A 459 19.13 -31.75 10.96
N ASP A 460 17.98 -31.44 11.55
CA ASP A 460 16.70 -31.46 10.86
C ASP A 460 16.43 -30.13 10.13
N ARG A 461 15.23 -29.96 9.56
CA ARG A 461 14.83 -28.73 8.86
C ARG A 461 14.65 -27.52 9.78
N TYR A 462 14.46 -27.72 11.09
CA TYR A 462 14.37 -26.67 12.09
C TYR A 462 15.67 -26.40 12.82
N GLU A 463 16.80 -26.97 12.32
CA GLU A 463 18.14 -26.83 12.89
C GLU A 463 18.27 -27.45 14.29
N ASN A 464 17.37 -28.39 14.67
CA ASN A 464 17.58 -29.19 15.86
C ASN A 464 18.75 -30.14 15.60
N GLU A 465 19.68 -30.22 16.58
CA GLU A 465 20.95 -30.95 16.43
C GLU A 465 20.94 -32.22 17.25
N GLY A 466 21.24 -33.34 16.61
CA GLY A 466 21.60 -34.61 17.26
C GLY A 466 23.04 -35.01 16.93
N SER A 467 23.71 -35.61 17.87
CA SER A 467 25.13 -36.05 17.66
C SER A 467 25.42 -37.40 18.26
N ALA A 468 26.44 -38.06 17.69
CA ALA A 468 27.02 -39.27 18.25
C ALA A 468 28.54 -39.29 18.01
N GLN A 469 29.24 -40.08 18.79
CA GLN A 469 30.69 -40.27 18.68
C GLN A 469 31.04 -41.74 18.54
N VAL A 470 32.12 -42.02 17.81
CA VAL A 470 32.74 -43.32 17.72
C VAL A 470 34.22 -43.21 17.91
N SER A 471 34.78 -44.09 18.76
CA SER A 471 36.23 -44.19 18.96
C SER A 471 36.81 -45.24 18.04
N VAL A 472 37.89 -44.89 17.36
CA VAL A 472 38.66 -45.79 16.50
C VAL A 472 39.98 -46.10 17.20
N PRO A 473 40.23 -47.34 17.59
CA PRO A 473 41.48 -47.71 18.26
C PRO A 473 42.68 -47.49 17.37
N ALA A 474 43.86 -47.35 17.96
CA ALA A 474 45.14 -47.31 17.23
C ALA A 474 45.27 -48.52 16.31
N ALA A 475 46.04 -48.38 15.21
CA ALA A 475 46.34 -49.47 14.33
C ALA A 475 47.08 -50.58 15.13
N ALA A 476 46.68 -51.83 14.92
CA ALA A 476 47.42 -52.92 15.45
C ALA A 476 48.86 -52.96 14.84
N GLN A 477 49.86 -53.00 15.70
CA GLN A 477 51.24 -53.05 15.25
C GLN A 477 51.56 -54.41 14.60
#